data_54dbdad061fa8e4a8711e47bee8a6fb1
#
_entry.id   54dbdad061fa8e4a8711e47bee8a6fb1
#
_cell.length_a   1.000
_cell.length_b   1.000
_cell.length_c   1.000
_cell.angle_alpha   90.00
_cell.angle_beta   90.00
_cell.angle_gamma   90.00
#
_symmetry.space_group_name_H-M   'P 1'
#
loop_
_entity.id
_entity.type
_entity.pdbx_description
1 polymer ?
#
loop_
_entity_poly.entity_id
_entity_poly.type
_entity_poly.pdbx_seq_one_letter_code
_entity_poly.pdbx_strand_id
1 'polypeptide(L)'
;MPKPIEIARLKVGGQDFTDWETVSVKQELRGNPPQSCRFTCSEGSPLVKNWTKQQIMPGQDCSVFLAGQLAFNGKVISRQVFVDARRHHIEIQCANLLELSTASVITKTGEFKNQEPEQIIRSVLKGVGKNLVVLGGQLPKIKIPRLSVTPGESIIDFIDTLTRHLSQASNITISHSATPQGDFAIVVGSTGGRDEIVEGQNMLEGRELIYIPMIAAPPPGDGAGDQKASQATTGQRPGNDDQWGAKVASVPFLSKTFEMMGNKIVPSNIVPEIPLWDKSIIEGRATSESGWMNEDYVTVYGTLQGWLRPSGGLWVPGQDVVVTSPMLVMKGEKLTLKSVTYSQDNQTGTRAVLECCNANAMGGAPKAGQ
;
A
#
# COMPACT_ATOMS: atom_id res chain seq x y z
N MET A 1 22.49 -23.83 -0.70
CA MET A 1 21.35 -24.41 0.01
C MET A 1 20.78 -23.33 0.94
N PRO A 2 19.45 -23.14 1.01
CA PRO A 2 18.85 -22.22 1.97
C PRO A 2 19.33 -22.58 3.39
N LYS A 3 19.52 -21.57 4.24
CA LYS A 3 19.79 -21.86 5.65
C LYS A 3 18.61 -22.61 6.25
N PRO A 4 18.80 -23.51 7.24
CA PRO A 4 17.71 -24.30 7.82
C PRO A 4 16.53 -23.48 8.33
N ILE A 5 16.75 -22.21 8.70
CA ILE A 5 15.73 -21.27 9.15
C ILE A 5 14.95 -20.63 8.01
N GLU A 6 15.43 -20.69 6.75
CA GLU A 6 14.81 -20.09 5.56
C GLU A 6 13.89 -21.08 4.87
N ILE A 7 12.97 -21.66 5.62
CA ILE A 7 11.95 -22.59 5.13
C ILE A 7 10.61 -21.84 5.08
N ALA A 8 9.96 -21.89 3.92
CA ALA A 8 8.59 -21.43 3.76
C ALA A 8 7.63 -22.57 4.15
N ARG A 9 6.72 -22.27 5.06
CA ARG A 9 5.70 -23.21 5.51
C ARG A 9 4.31 -22.62 5.28
N LEU A 10 3.50 -23.32 4.51
CA LEU A 10 2.08 -23.04 4.35
C LEU A 10 1.29 -23.99 5.27
N LYS A 11 0.47 -23.45 6.15
CA LYS A 11 -0.42 -24.21 7.02
C LYS A 11 -1.86 -24.05 6.55
N VAL A 12 -2.52 -25.16 6.24
CA VAL A 12 -3.94 -25.21 5.82
C VAL A 12 -4.65 -26.34 6.56
N GLY A 13 -5.80 -26.06 7.15
CA GLY A 13 -6.58 -27.09 7.83
C GLY A 13 -5.84 -27.81 8.97
N GLY A 14 -4.85 -27.14 9.60
CA GLY A 14 -4.02 -27.72 10.65
C GLY A 14 -2.81 -28.51 10.15
N GLN A 15 -2.67 -28.74 8.84
CA GLN A 15 -1.53 -29.43 8.24
C GLN A 15 -0.49 -28.42 7.75
N ASP A 16 0.78 -28.79 7.89
CA ASP A 16 1.93 -27.99 7.42
C ASP A 16 2.47 -28.58 6.11
N PHE A 17 2.72 -27.68 5.14
CA PHE A 17 3.27 -27.98 3.83
C PHE A 17 4.56 -27.17 3.63
N THR A 18 5.68 -27.84 3.29
CA THR A 18 7.01 -27.23 3.19
C THR A 18 7.71 -27.42 1.86
N ASP A 19 7.37 -28.49 1.11
CA ASP A 19 8.13 -28.88 -0.10
C ASP A 19 7.61 -28.12 -1.33
N TRP A 20 7.99 -26.86 -1.45
CA TRP A 20 7.60 -25.99 -2.55
C TRP A 20 8.75 -25.79 -3.54
N GLU A 21 8.46 -25.78 -4.84
CA GLU A 21 9.43 -25.40 -5.88
C GLU A 21 9.64 -23.90 -5.90
N THR A 22 8.53 -23.17 -5.84
CA THR A 22 8.59 -21.72 -5.75
C THR A 22 7.66 -21.20 -4.67
N VAL A 23 8.10 -20.16 -4.02
CA VAL A 23 7.33 -19.41 -3.02
C VAL A 23 7.41 -17.95 -3.39
N SER A 24 6.27 -17.26 -3.34
CA SER A 24 6.20 -15.82 -3.44
C SER A 24 5.18 -15.30 -2.43
N VAL A 25 5.59 -14.40 -1.56
CA VAL A 25 4.71 -13.74 -0.58
C VAL A 25 4.90 -12.24 -0.75
N LYS A 26 3.86 -11.53 -1.16
CA LYS A 26 3.87 -10.09 -1.35
C LYS A 26 3.07 -9.40 -0.25
N GLN A 27 3.61 -8.32 0.30
CA GLN A 27 2.95 -7.41 1.22
C GLN A 27 3.16 -5.99 0.72
N GLU A 28 2.11 -5.17 0.72
CA GLU A 28 2.20 -3.80 0.23
C GLU A 28 1.28 -2.83 0.97
N LEU A 29 1.67 -1.55 0.96
CA LEU A 29 0.81 -0.45 1.35
C LEU A 29 -0.15 -0.15 0.21
N ARG A 30 -1.42 0.15 0.55
CA ARG A 30 -2.50 0.45 -0.40
C ARG A 30 -2.74 -0.65 -1.44
N GLY A 31 -2.33 -1.89 -1.13
CA GLY A 31 -2.61 -3.04 -1.98
C GLY A 31 -4.06 -3.48 -1.89
N ASN A 32 -4.56 -4.05 -2.98
CA ASN A 32 -5.88 -4.68 -3.03
C ASN A 32 -5.80 -6.03 -3.76
N PRO A 33 -5.62 -7.14 -3.04
CA PRO A 33 -5.48 -7.28 -1.58
C PRO A 33 -4.11 -6.80 -1.07
N PRO A 34 -4.03 -6.36 0.22
CA PRO A 34 -2.77 -5.88 0.79
C PRO A 34 -1.68 -6.94 0.91
N GLN A 35 -2.06 -8.20 0.99
CA GLN A 35 -1.13 -9.33 1.04
C GLN A 35 -1.62 -10.46 0.15
N SER A 36 -0.70 -11.06 -0.57
CA SER A 36 -0.95 -12.22 -1.43
C SER A 36 0.21 -13.22 -1.38
N CYS A 37 -0.09 -14.48 -1.61
CA CYS A 37 0.91 -15.54 -1.65
C CYS A 37 0.68 -16.45 -2.83
N ARG A 38 1.77 -16.98 -3.38
CA ARG A 38 1.76 -17.97 -4.45
C ARG A 38 2.77 -19.06 -4.15
N PHE A 39 2.32 -20.29 -4.22
CA PHE A 39 3.13 -21.48 -3.98
C PHE A 39 3.01 -22.41 -5.18
N THR A 40 4.13 -22.93 -5.65
CA THR A 40 4.11 -23.94 -6.71
C THR A 40 4.85 -25.19 -6.26
N CYS A 41 4.37 -26.35 -6.68
CA CYS A 41 5.07 -27.61 -6.50
C CYS A 41 4.83 -28.50 -7.72
N SER A 42 5.82 -29.31 -8.07
CA SER A 42 5.58 -30.46 -8.94
C SER A 42 5.33 -31.70 -8.10
N GLU A 43 4.34 -32.46 -8.48
CA GLU A 43 4.14 -33.82 -7.96
C GLU A 43 4.72 -34.81 -8.96
N GLY A 44 5.90 -35.32 -8.63
CA GLY A 44 6.54 -36.38 -9.38
C GLY A 44 5.92 -37.72 -9.00
N SER A 45 5.17 -38.34 -9.92
CA SER A 45 4.64 -39.71 -9.87
C SER A 45 3.36 -39.93 -9.02
N PRO A 46 2.34 -40.56 -9.60
CA PRO A 46 1.13 -41.01 -8.90
C PRO A 46 1.37 -42.07 -7.81
N LEU A 47 2.60 -42.52 -7.63
CA LEU A 47 3.00 -43.51 -6.64
C LEU A 47 3.42 -42.91 -5.29
N VAL A 48 3.59 -41.58 -5.19
CA VAL A 48 3.95 -40.94 -3.93
C VAL A 48 2.70 -40.76 -3.09
N LYS A 49 2.71 -41.31 -1.89
CA LYS A 49 1.61 -41.32 -0.91
C LYS A 49 1.17 -39.95 -0.39
N ASN A 50 1.67 -38.84 -0.92
CA ASN A 50 1.40 -37.49 -0.45
C ASN A 50 0.42 -36.70 -1.33
N TRP A 51 -0.76 -37.26 -1.57
CA TRP A 51 -1.88 -36.56 -2.20
C TRP A 51 -2.43 -35.39 -1.33
N THR A 52 -1.83 -35.12 -0.19
CA THR A 52 -2.31 -34.12 0.77
C THR A 52 -2.30 -32.68 0.23
N LYS A 53 -1.30 -32.33 -0.60
CA LYS A 53 -1.26 -31.00 -1.26
C LYS A 53 -2.39 -30.84 -2.29
N GLN A 54 -2.85 -31.93 -2.88
CA GLN A 54 -3.99 -31.91 -3.80
C GLN A 54 -5.31 -31.64 -3.10
N GLN A 55 -5.37 -31.78 -1.79
CA GLN A 55 -6.58 -31.55 -0.98
C GLN A 55 -6.73 -30.12 -0.50
N ILE A 56 -5.76 -29.22 -0.80
CA ILE A 56 -5.89 -27.79 -0.50
C ILE A 56 -6.96 -27.21 -1.45
N MET A 57 -8.04 -26.69 -0.87
CA MET A 57 -9.19 -26.19 -1.64
C MET A 57 -9.39 -24.70 -1.43
N PRO A 58 -9.89 -23.97 -2.45
CA PRO A 58 -10.30 -22.59 -2.29
C PRO A 58 -11.30 -22.39 -1.14
N GLY A 59 -11.18 -21.29 -0.43
CA GLY A 59 -12.00 -20.94 0.72
C GLY A 59 -11.45 -21.42 2.07
N GLN A 60 -10.48 -22.32 2.11
CA GLN A 60 -9.84 -22.74 3.35
C GLN A 60 -8.97 -21.63 3.94
N ASP A 61 -8.99 -21.52 5.27
CA ASP A 61 -8.09 -20.62 5.99
C ASP A 61 -6.65 -21.15 5.92
N CYS A 62 -5.71 -20.22 5.70
CA CYS A 62 -4.30 -20.55 5.57
C CYS A 62 -3.40 -19.53 6.28
N SER A 63 -2.25 -20.01 6.73
CA SER A 63 -1.21 -19.19 7.34
C SER A 63 0.14 -19.52 6.72
N VAL A 64 0.93 -18.49 6.44
CA VAL A 64 2.27 -18.65 5.88
C VAL A 64 3.31 -18.20 6.89
N PHE A 65 4.30 -19.06 7.08
CA PHE A 65 5.46 -18.78 7.93
C PHE A 65 6.72 -18.75 7.06
N LEU A 66 7.49 -17.69 7.20
CA LEU A 66 8.79 -17.50 6.57
C LEU A 66 9.85 -17.42 7.66
N ALA A 67 10.90 -18.24 7.58
CA ALA A 67 11.93 -18.33 8.60
C ALA A 67 11.36 -18.52 10.03
N GLY A 68 10.29 -19.28 10.17
CA GLY A 68 9.61 -19.53 11.43
C GLY A 68 8.69 -18.40 11.92
N GLN A 69 8.66 -17.26 11.25
CA GLN A 69 7.82 -16.10 11.62
C GLN A 69 6.55 -16.08 10.77
N LEU A 70 5.42 -15.71 11.38
CA LEU A 70 4.16 -15.53 10.67
C LEU A 70 4.28 -14.33 9.71
N ALA A 71 4.16 -14.59 8.42
CA ALA A 71 4.20 -13.57 7.38
C ALA A 71 2.80 -13.21 6.86
N PHE A 72 1.88 -14.17 6.87
CA PHE A 72 0.58 -14.01 6.25
C PHE A 72 -0.46 -14.89 6.92
N ASN A 73 -1.67 -14.37 7.04
CA ASN A 73 -2.86 -15.13 7.41
C ASN A 73 -4.04 -14.69 6.53
N GLY A 74 -4.70 -15.64 5.88
CA GLY A 74 -5.77 -15.35 4.94
C GLY A 74 -6.47 -16.60 4.45
N LYS A 75 -6.90 -16.61 3.20
CA LYS A 75 -7.62 -17.71 2.56
C LYS A 75 -6.96 -18.16 1.27
N VAL A 76 -7.09 -19.44 0.97
CA VAL A 76 -6.80 -19.99 -0.35
C VAL A 76 -7.84 -19.44 -1.32
N ILE A 77 -7.41 -18.76 -2.38
CA ILE A 77 -8.30 -18.16 -3.38
C ILE A 77 -8.39 -18.99 -4.65
N SER A 78 -7.29 -19.62 -5.03
CA SER A 78 -7.29 -20.50 -6.20
C SER A 78 -6.34 -21.67 -6.02
N ARG A 79 -6.69 -22.75 -6.68
CA ARG A 79 -5.87 -23.93 -6.88
C ARG A 79 -5.91 -24.28 -8.35
N GLN A 80 -4.76 -24.26 -9.00
CA GLN A 80 -4.62 -24.63 -10.40
C GLN A 80 -3.75 -25.87 -10.49
N VAL A 81 -4.15 -26.81 -11.32
CA VAL A 81 -3.40 -28.04 -11.58
C VAL A 81 -3.15 -28.15 -13.07
N PHE A 82 -1.91 -28.27 -13.42
CA PHE A 82 -1.47 -28.50 -14.79
C PHE A 82 -0.94 -29.92 -14.89
N VAL A 83 -1.57 -30.72 -15.77
CA VAL A 83 -1.18 -32.10 -16.03
C VAL A 83 -0.92 -32.27 -17.51
N ASP A 84 0.30 -32.56 -17.87
CA ASP A 84 0.67 -32.97 -19.21
C ASP A 84 1.57 -34.23 -19.17
N ALA A 85 1.98 -34.73 -20.33
CA ALA A 85 2.80 -35.95 -20.42
C ALA A 85 4.18 -35.83 -19.75
N ARG A 86 4.63 -34.63 -19.40
CA ARG A 86 5.97 -34.33 -18.85
C ARG A 86 5.96 -33.60 -17.51
N ARG A 87 4.82 -32.96 -17.16
CA ARG A 87 4.75 -32.08 -15.99
C ARG A 87 3.45 -32.23 -15.24
N HIS A 88 3.56 -32.46 -13.94
CA HIS A 88 2.45 -32.30 -12.99
C HIS A 88 2.79 -31.13 -12.07
N HIS A 89 2.05 -30.07 -12.18
CA HIS A 89 2.33 -28.83 -11.48
C HIS A 89 1.08 -28.32 -10.78
N ILE A 90 1.20 -28.00 -9.52
CA ILE A 90 0.13 -27.42 -8.70
C ILE A 90 0.54 -26.03 -8.31
N GLU A 91 -0.36 -25.08 -8.50
CA GLU A 91 -0.23 -23.73 -8.05
C GLU A 91 -1.34 -23.40 -7.04
N ILE A 92 -0.95 -22.90 -5.87
CA ILE A 92 -1.85 -22.43 -4.82
C ILE A 92 -1.66 -20.93 -4.68
N GLN A 93 -2.76 -20.19 -4.77
CA GLN A 93 -2.78 -18.76 -4.52
C GLN A 93 -3.62 -18.46 -3.29
N CYS A 94 -3.10 -17.60 -2.44
CA CYS A 94 -3.77 -17.13 -1.22
C CYS A 94 -3.79 -15.61 -1.19
N ALA A 95 -4.82 -15.04 -0.58
CA ALA A 95 -4.91 -13.62 -0.30
C ALA A 95 -5.66 -13.37 1.00
N ASN A 96 -5.46 -12.18 1.56
CA ASN A 96 -6.21 -11.74 2.73
C ASN A 96 -7.13 -10.57 2.39
N LEU A 97 -8.07 -10.30 3.29
CA LEU A 97 -8.95 -9.12 3.25
C LEU A 97 -9.72 -8.94 1.92
N LEU A 98 -9.93 -10.03 1.15
CA LEU A 98 -10.69 -9.99 -0.11
C LEU A 98 -12.11 -9.49 0.08
N GLU A 99 -12.71 -9.75 1.22
CA GLU A 99 -14.04 -9.29 1.58
C GLU A 99 -14.16 -7.75 1.59
N LEU A 100 -13.06 -7.03 1.78
CA LEU A 100 -13.06 -5.57 1.78
C LEU A 100 -13.26 -4.98 0.39
N SER A 101 -12.80 -5.70 -0.65
CA SER A 101 -12.99 -5.29 -2.05
C SER A 101 -14.34 -5.73 -2.62
N THR A 102 -14.92 -6.80 -2.09
CA THR A 102 -16.17 -7.37 -2.60
C THR A 102 -17.40 -6.91 -1.85
N ALA A 103 -17.27 -6.60 -0.56
CA ALA A 103 -18.37 -6.11 0.26
C ALA A 103 -18.52 -4.60 0.14
N SER A 104 -19.76 -4.14 -0.01
CA SER A 104 -20.10 -2.71 -0.02
C SER A 104 -20.31 -2.19 1.40
N VAL A 105 -20.05 -0.90 1.57
CA VAL A 105 -20.32 -0.22 2.84
C VAL A 105 -21.83 -0.15 3.07
N ILE A 106 -22.27 -0.71 4.16
CA ILE A 106 -23.69 -0.71 4.56
C ILE A 106 -23.86 0.16 5.80
N THR A 107 -24.64 1.21 5.68
CA THR A 107 -25.08 2.04 6.79
C THR A 107 -26.59 2.17 6.79
N LYS A 108 -27.20 2.30 7.97
CA LYS A 108 -28.66 2.48 8.06
C LYS A 108 -29.16 3.77 7.43
N THR A 109 -28.32 4.81 7.40
CA THR A 109 -28.68 6.16 6.94
C THR A 109 -27.97 6.56 5.66
N GLY A 110 -27.07 5.73 5.10
CA GLY A 110 -26.23 6.08 3.97
C GLY A 110 -25.15 7.12 4.28
N GLU A 111 -24.98 7.50 5.56
CA GLU A 111 -24.05 8.53 5.97
C GLU A 111 -23.54 8.34 7.40
N PHE A 112 -22.36 8.89 7.67
CA PHE A 112 -21.80 9.03 9.02
C PHE A 112 -21.85 10.51 9.42
N LYS A 113 -22.31 10.82 10.65
CA LYS A 113 -22.42 12.19 11.15
C LYS A 113 -21.67 12.34 12.46
N ASN A 114 -20.87 13.42 12.55
CA ASN A 114 -20.20 13.86 13.79
C ASN A 114 -19.41 12.74 14.50
N GLN A 115 -18.75 11.88 13.72
CA GLN A 115 -17.97 10.75 14.22
C GLN A 115 -16.48 10.94 13.98
N GLU A 116 -15.66 10.32 14.81
CA GLU A 116 -14.21 10.25 14.60
C GLU A 116 -13.86 9.21 13.51
N PRO A 117 -12.82 9.44 12.71
CA PRO A 117 -12.41 8.54 11.64
C PRO A 117 -12.22 7.10 12.10
N GLU A 118 -11.58 6.91 13.24
CA GLU A 118 -11.32 5.58 13.78
C GLU A 118 -12.63 4.83 14.10
N GLN A 119 -13.63 5.53 14.61
CA GLN A 119 -14.94 4.94 14.90
C GLN A 119 -15.68 4.53 13.63
N ILE A 120 -15.59 5.38 12.58
CA ILE A 120 -16.16 5.08 11.26
C ILE A 120 -15.55 3.81 10.70
N ILE A 121 -14.20 3.75 10.63
CA ILE A 121 -13.47 2.61 10.08
C ILE A 121 -13.78 1.33 10.87
N ARG A 122 -13.73 1.39 12.21
CA ARG A 122 -14.07 0.23 13.06
C ARG A 122 -15.50 -0.26 12.84
N SER A 123 -16.45 0.65 12.66
CA SER A 123 -17.84 0.26 12.42
C SER A 123 -18.04 -0.44 11.07
N VAL A 124 -17.36 0.04 10.03
CA VAL A 124 -17.39 -0.56 8.69
C VAL A 124 -16.73 -1.93 8.68
N LEU A 125 -15.54 -2.06 9.27
CA LEU A 125 -14.80 -3.32 9.36
C LEU A 125 -15.53 -4.37 10.20
N LYS A 126 -16.21 -3.95 11.25
CA LYS A 126 -17.02 -4.85 12.08
C LYS A 126 -18.13 -5.53 11.27
N GLY A 127 -18.67 -4.85 10.27
CA GLY A 127 -19.68 -5.40 9.37
C GLY A 127 -19.22 -6.65 8.60
N VAL A 128 -17.91 -6.80 8.39
CA VAL A 128 -17.27 -7.95 7.71
C VAL A 128 -16.41 -8.79 8.67
N GLY A 129 -16.56 -8.59 9.98
CA GLY A 129 -15.85 -9.40 10.99
C GLY A 129 -14.34 -9.14 11.06
N LYS A 130 -13.88 -7.94 10.67
CA LYS A 130 -12.47 -7.56 10.73
C LYS A 130 -12.18 -6.53 11.82
N ASN A 131 -10.95 -6.58 12.33
CA ASN A 131 -10.46 -5.64 13.33
C ASN A 131 -9.59 -4.57 12.66
N LEU A 132 -9.53 -3.40 13.29
CA LEU A 132 -8.62 -2.31 12.94
C LEU A 132 -7.41 -2.32 13.87
N VAL A 133 -6.22 -2.36 13.30
CA VAL A 133 -4.94 -2.13 13.98
C VAL A 133 -4.35 -0.82 13.45
N VAL A 134 -3.94 0.07 14.33
CA VAL A 134 -3.26 1.31 13.95
C VAL A 134 -1.78 1.16 14.27
N LEU A 135 -0.93 1.36 13.26
CA LEU A 135 0.51 1.21 13.33
C LEU A 135 1.20 2.57 13.16
N GLY A 136 2.38 2.73 13.76
CA GLY A 136 3.16 3.97 13.70
C GLY A 136 2.64 5.02 14.67
N GLY A 137 1.83 5.96 14.19
CA GLY A 137 1.24 7.04 15.00
C GLY A 137 -0.19 6.77 15.44
N GLN A 138 -0.92 7.85 15.73
CA GLN A 138 -2.35 7.83 16.03
C GLN A 138 -3.14 8.48 14.90
N LEU A 139 -4.32 7.97 14.61
CA LEU A 139 -5.23 8.63 13.68
C LEU A 139 -5.64 10.02 14.21
N PRO A 140 -5.79 11.00 13.32
CA PRO A 140 -6.26 12.34 13.72
C PRO A 140 -7.63 12.28 14.39
N LYS A 141 -7.76 12.91 15.57
CA LYS A 141 -9.02 12.99 16.31
C LYS A 141 -9.86 14.17 15.81
N ILE A 142 -10.22 14.13 14.55
CA ILE A 142 -11.05 15.15 13.91
C ILE A 142 -12.47 14.59 13.79
N LYS A 143 -13.46 15.30 14.31
CA LYS A 143 -14.86 14.91 14.08
C LYS A 143 -15.29 15.28 12.69
N ILE A 144 -15.68 14.30 11.92
CA ILE A 144 -16.20 14.47 10.56
C ILE A 144 -17.66 14.89 10.66
N PRO A 145 -18.02 16.11 10.24
CA PRO A 145 -19.40 16.58 10.40
C PRO A 145 -20.38 15.69 9.63
N ARG A 146 -20.02 15.34 8.39
CA ARG A 146 -20.84 14.48 7.54
C ARG A 146 -19.98 13.78 6.49
N LEU A 147 -20.14 12.47 6.35
CA LEU A 147 -19.53 11.65 5.31
C LEU A 147 -20.59 10.74 4.70
N SER A 148 -20.94 11.00 3.45
CA SER A 148 -21.89 10.18 2.71
C SER A 148 -21.19 8.97 2.10
N VAL A 149 -21.88 7.85 2.08
CA VAL A 149 -21.44 6.62 1.43
C VAL A 149 -22.01 6.58 0.03
N THR A 150 -21.17 6.33 -0.96
CA THR A 150 -21.63 6.12 -2.34
C THR A 150 -22.27 4.74 -2.46
N PRO A 151 -23.50 4.61 -2.98
CA PRO A 151 -24.12 3.31 -3.14
C PRO A 151 -23.27 2.38 -4.02
N GLY A 152 -22.97 1.19 -3.51
CA GLY A 152 -22.13 0.20 -4.20
C GLY A 152 -20.61 0.38 -4.01
N GLU A 153 -20.18 1.41 -3.31
CA GLU A 153 -18.77 1.63 -2.99
C GLU A 153 -18.24 0.49 -2.12
N SER A 154 -17.07 -0.05 -2.48
CA SER A 154 -16.43 -1.11 -1.70
C SER A 154 -15.87 -0.56 -0.37
N ILE A 155 -15.74 -1.44 0.61
CA ILE A 155 -15.19 -1.06 1.92
C ILE A 155 -13.76 -0.51 1.76
N ILE A 156 -12.96 -1.11 0.92
CA ILE A 156 -11.57 -0.67 0.74
C ILE A 156 -11.49 0.71 0.07
N ASP A 157 -12.32 0.97 -0.95
CA ASP A 157 -12.36 2.26 -1.64
C ASP A 157 -12.85 3.38 -0.70
N PHE A 158 -13.88 3.09 0.11
CA PHE A 158 -14.38 4.00 1.12
C PHE A 158 -13.29 4.36 2.15
N ILE A 159 -12.57 3.35 2.67
CA ILE A 159 -11.50 3.58 3.65
C ILE A 159 -10.31 4.31 2.99
N ASP A 160 -9.97 3.99 1.75
CA ASP A 160 -8.90 4.69 1.02
C ASP A 160 -9.25 6.16 0.82
N THR A 161 -10.47 6.45 0.41
CA THR A 161 -10.97 7.82 0.28
C THR A 161 -10.91 8.56 1.61
N LEU A 162 -11.39 7.94 2.70
CA LEU A 162 -11.35 8.54 4.03
C LEU A 162 -9.91 8.79 4.52
N THR A 163 -9.02 7.80 4.39
CA THR A 163 -7.62 7.95 4.81
C THR A 163 -6.87 8.99 4.01
N ARG A 164 -7.17 9.11 2.72
CA ARG A 164 -6.65 10.17 1.86
C ARG A 164 -7.08 11.56 2.34
N HIS A 165 -8.35 11.75 2.65
CA HIS A 165 -8.84 13.03 3.20
C HIS A 165 -8.20 13.36 4.56
N LEU A 166 -8.01 12.33 5.40
CA LEU A 166 -7.33 12.53 6.68
C LEU A 166 -5.87 12.90 6.52
N SER A 167 -5.15 12.27 5.58
CA SER A 167 -3.77 12.62 5.25
C SER A 167 -3.67 14.08 4.83
N GLN A 168 -4.59 14.53 3.99
CA GLN A 168 -4.65 15.90 3.50
C GLN A 168 -4.95 16.91 4.63
N ALA A 169 -5.94 16.60 5.46
CA ALA A 169 -6.35 17.49 6.55
C ALA A 169 -5.31 17.60 7.68
N SER A 170 -4.58 16.53 7.94
CA SER A 170 -3.61 16.47 9.04
C SER A 170 -2.15 16.67 8.62
N ASN A 171 -1.89 16.68 7.32
CA ASN A 171 -0.54 16.73 6.76
C ASN A 171 0.36 15.58 7.26
N ILE A 172 -0.24 14.42 7.48
CA ILE A 172 0.43 13.19 7.94
C ILE A 172 0.14 12.10 6.91
N THR A 173 1.15 11.31 6.57
CA THR A 173 0.96 10.14 5.72
C THR A 173 0.08 9.10 6.42
N ILE A 174 -1.02 8.72 5.79
CA ILE A 174 -1.91 7.67 6.27
C ILE A 174 -2.16 6.69 5.13
N SER A 175 -1.78 5.44 5.34
CA SER A 175 -1.92 4.37 4.35
C SER A 175 -2.59 3.16 4.98
N HIS A 176 -3.15 2.28 4.19
CA HIS A 176 -3.67 1.02 4.67
C HIS A 176 -2.77 -0.15 4.26
N SER A 177 -2.84 -1.23 5.02
CA SER A 177 -2.13 -2.50 4.82
C SER A 177 -2.86 -3.61 5.56
N ALA A 178 -2.19 -4.72 5.76
CA ALA A 178 -2.66 -5.80 6.63
C ALA A 178 -1.56 -6.22 7.62
N THR A 179 -1.99 -6.68 8.79
CA THR A 179 -1.08 -7.33 9.73
C THR A 179 -0.80 -8.77 9.27
N PRO A 180 0.31 -9.38 9.71
CA PRO A 180 0.54 -10.81 9.46
C PRO A 180 -0.58 -11.72 10.00
N GLN A 181 -1.35 -11.27 10.99
CA GLN A 181 -2.48 -11.98 11.56
C GLN A 181 -3.73 -11.91 10.68
N GLY A 182 -3.74 -11.08 9.63
CA GLY A 182 -4.88 -10.90 8.72
C GLY A 182 -5.88 -9.84 9.15
N ASP A 183 -5.54 -9.02 10.15
CA ASP A 183 -6.31 -7.83 10.52
C ASP A 183 -6.02 -6.67 9.57
N PHE A 184 -6.98 -5.79 9.40
CA PHE A 184 -6.81 -4.57 8.64
C PHE A 184 -5.94 -3.57 9.41
N ALA A 185 -4.88 -3.09 8.78
CA ALA A 185 -3.96 -2.15 9.38
C ALA A 185 -4.04 -0.77 8.73
N ILE A 186 -4.00 0.28 9.54
CA ILE A 186 -3.73 1.64 9.08
C ILE A 186 -2.36 2.04 9.60
N VAL A 187 -1.51 2.47 8.68
CA VAL A 187 -0.17 2.97 8.97
C VAL A 187 -0.21 4.50 8.98
N VAL A 188 0.11 5.10 10.12
CA VAL A 188 0.17 6.55 10.30
C VAL A 188 1.61 7.00 10.43
N GLY A 189 2.11 7.68 9.41
CA GLY A 189 3.54 8.00 9.30
C GLY A 189 4.38 6.75 9.02
N SER A 190 5.47 6.59 9.76
CA SER A 190 6.34 5.41 9.67
C SER A 190 6.04 4.42 10.81
N THR A 191 6.12 3.12 10.51
CA THR A 191 6.03 2.06 11.54
C THR A 191 7.32 1.88 12.34
N GLY A 192 8.30 2.74 12.10
CA GLY A 192 9.64 2.66 12.70
C GLY A 192 10.56 1.73 11.92
N GLY A 193 11.74 1.47 12.47
CA GLY A 193 12.82 0.75 11.80
C GLY A 193 13.80 1.71 11.14
N ARG A 194 15.06 1.31 11.05
CA ARG A 194 16.13 2.00 10.32
C ARG A 194 17.16 0.97 9.87
N ASP A 195 16.66 -0.09 9.26
CA ASP A 195 17.56 -1.06 8.67
C ASP A 195 18.24 -0.45 7.45
N GLU A 196 19.53 -0.66 7.34
CA GLU A 196 20.32 -0.13 6.24
C GLU A 196 20.49 -1.17 5.14
N ILE A 197 20.31 -0.73 3.91
CA ILE A 197 20.55 -1.51 2.70
C ILE A 197 21.76 -0.92 2.00
N VAL A 198 22.83 -1.71 1.90
CA VAL A 198 24.10 -1.26 1.34
C VAL A 198 24.47 -2.14 0.15
N GLU A 199 24.74 -1.48 -0.98
CA GLU A 199 25.24 -2.15 -2.19
C GLU A 199 26.55 -2.88 -1.90
N GLY A 200 26.63 -4.15 -2.35
CA GLY A 200 27.80 -5.02 -2.14
C GLY A 200 27.91 -5.62 -0.74
N GLN A 201 27.01 -5.32 0.20
CA GLN A 201 26.95 -5.96 1.51
C GLN A 201 25.72 -6.87 1.64
N ASN A 202 24.53 -6.28 1.75
CA ASN A 202 23.27 -7.00 1.88
C ASN A 202 22.32 -6.80 0.68
N MET A 203 22.54 -5.79 -0.15
CA MET A 203 21.85 -5.61 -1.40
C MET A 203 22.63 -6.31 -2.53
N LEU A 204 22.00 -7.34 -3.12
CA LEU A 204 22.55 -8.11 -4.25
C LEU A 204 22.35 -7.39 -5.58
N GLU A 205 21.19 -6.82 -5.75
CA GLU A 205 20.76 -6.13 -6.97
C GLU A 205 19.99 -4.88 -6.55
N GLY A 206 20.21 -3.78 -7.24
CA GLY A 206 19.50 -2.53 -7.05
C GLY A 206 19.03 -1.97 -8.38
N ARG A 207 17.83 -1.40 -8.40
CA ARG A 207 17.29 -0.67 -9.54
C ARG A 207 16.58 0.57 -9.03
N GLU A 208 16.92 1.69 -9.64
CA GLU A 208 16.21 2.94 -9.46
C GLU A 208 15.32 3.21 -10.67
N LEU A 209 14.12 3.64 -10.42
CA LEU A 209 13.21 4.15 -11.42
C LEU A 209 12.97 5.63 -11.11
N ILE A 210 13.48 6.47 -12.00
CA ILE A 210 13.21 7.91 -11.97
C ILE A 210 12.18 8.19 -13.05
N TYR A 211 11.02 8.66 -12.65
CA TYR A 211 9.91 8.93 -13.56
C TYR A 211 9.51 10.40 -13.48
N ILE A 212 9.65 11.11 -14.60
CA ILE A 212 9.08 12.45 -14.74
C ILE A 212 7.67 12.29 -15.29
N PRO A 213 6.63 12.57 -14.51
CA PRO A 213 5.27 12.51 -15.03
C PRO A 213 5.14 13.47 -16.22
N MET A 214 4.77 12.92 -17.37
CA MET A 214 4.48 13.72 -18.55
C MET A 214 3.17 14.46 -18.31
N ILE A 215 3.27 15.69 -17.87
CA ILE A 215 2.14 16.58 -17.72
C ILE A 215 2.00 17.30 -19.07
N ALA A 216 0.84 17.15 -19.70
CA ALA A 216 0.50 17.91 -20.89
C ALA A 216 0.59 19.40 -20.54
N ALA A 217 1.54 20.11 -21.12
CA ALA A 217 1.58 21.56 -20.98
C ALA A 217 0.26 22.14 -21.49
N PRO A 218 -0.35 23.09 -20.79
CA PRO A 218 -1.52 23.77 -21.32
C PRO A 218 -1.14 24.44 -22.64
N PRO A 219 -2.07 24.56 -23.61
CA PRO A 219 -1.81 25.31 -24.83
C PRO A 219 -1.35 26.73 -24.45
N PRO A 220 -0.36 27.28 -25.17
CA PRO A 220 0.12 28.61 -24.88
C PRO A 220 -1.05 29.60 -25.02
N GLY A 221 -1.50 30.12 -23.89
CA GLY A 221 -2.40 31.26 -23.88
C GLY A 221 -1.61 32.54 -24.22
N ASP A 222 -2.25 33.49 -24.89
CA ASP A 222 -1.67 34.78 -25.31
C ASP A 222 -1.23 35.65 -24.13
N GLY A 223 -0.18 35.24 -23.44
CA GLY A 223 0.41 35.95 -22.33
C GLY A 223 1.73 35.31 -21.96
N ALA A 224 2.81 35.74 -22.63
CA ALA A 224 4.17 35.34 -22.32
C ALA A 224 4.66 35.94 -20.99
N GLY A 225 4.01 35.58 -19.89
CA GLY A 225 4.50 35.79 -18.55
C GLY A 225 4.81 34.45 -17.93
N ASP A 226 5.89 34.37 -17.16
CA ASP A 226 6.39 33.19 -16.45
C ASP A 226 5.29 32.15 -16.16
N GLN A 227 5.22 31.10 -17.01
CA GLN A 227 4.29 30.01 -16.83
C GLN A 227 4.73 29.21 -15.60
N LYS A 228 4.19 29.59 -14.47
CA LYS A 228 4.38 28.86 -13.22
C LYS A 228 3.45 27.66 -13.18
N ALA A 229 3.99 26.50 -12.90
CA ALA A 229 3.23 25.30 -12.64
C ALA A 229 2.29 25.51 -11.47
N SER A 230 1.01 25.37 -11.73
CA SER A 230 0.04 25.48 -10.65
C SER A 230 -0.92 24.32 -10.73
N GLN A 231 -1.02 23.59 -9.64
CA GLN A 231 -2.13 22.66 -9.45
C GLN A 231 -3.27 23.41 -8.79
N ALA A 232 -4.40 23.36 -9.43
CA ALA A 232 -5.62 23.95 -8.92
C ALA A 232 -6.51 22.88 -8.31
N THR A 233 -6.91 23.08 -7.09
CA THR A 233 -7.88 22.22 -6.42
C THR A 233 -9.15 23.02 -6.20
N THR A 234 -10.27 22.49 -6.70
CA THR A 234 -11.60 23.05 -6.47
C THR A 234 -12.43 22.07 -5.68
N GLY A 235 -13.30 22.57 -4.85
CA GLY A 235 -14.23 21.72 -4.13
C GLY A 235 -15.57 22.41 -3.89
N GLN A 236 -16.58 21.61 -3.61
CA GLN A 236 -17.89 22.09 -3.22
C GLN A 236 -18.16 21.71 -1.77
N ARG A 237 -18.53 22.70 -0.98
CA ARG A 237 -18.98 22.49 0.38
C ARG A 237 -20.44 22.04 0.33
N PRO A 238 -20.83 20.89 0.93
CA PRO A 238 -22.22 20.54 1.03
C PRO A 238 -22.96 21.60 1.85
N GLY A 239 -24.08 22.12 1.31
CA GLY A 239 -24.99 22.99 2.07
C GLY A 239 -25.49 22.23 3.31
N ASN A 240 -25.74 22.95 4.39
CA ASN A 240 -26.45 22.44 5.55
C ASN A 240 -27.82 23.13 5.65
N ASP A 241 -28.66 22.67 6.57
CA ASP A 241 -30.04 23.15 6.70
C ASP A 241 -30.14 24.66 6.97
N ASP A 242 -29.05 25.29 7.43
CA ASP A 242 -28.99 26.70 7.78
C ASP A 242 -28.32 27.59 6.72
N GLN A 243 -27.66 26.99 5.73
CA GLN A 243 -26.87 27.74 4.73
C GLN A 243 -27.10 27.22 3.31
N TRP A 244 -27.68 28.05 2.46
CA TRP A 244 -28.08 27.74 1.08
C TRP A 244 -27.41 28.69 0.06
N GLY A 245 -27.17 28.18 -1.15
CA GLY A 245 -26.82 28.97 -2.31
C GLY A 245 -25.37 28.92 -2.77
N ALA A 246 -25.07 29.56 -3.88
CA ALA A 246 -23.78 29.52 -4.57
C ALA A 246 -22.59 29.96 -3.71
N LYS A 247 -22.79 30.87 -2.75
CA LYS A 247 -21.73 31.33 -1.84
C LYS A 247 -21.27 30.24 -0.85
N VAL A 248 -22.12 29.29 -0.55
CA VAL A 248 -21.82 28.16 0.34
C VAL A 248 -21.26 26.98 -0.47
N ALA A 249 -21.74 26.81 -1.69
CA ALA A 249 -21.30 25.73 -2.57
C ALA A 249 -19.94 26.01 -3.24
N SER A 250 -19.55 27.26 -3.39
CA SER A 250 -18.27 27.63 -4.01
C SER A 250 -17.17 27.75 -2.98
N VAL A 251 -16.15 26.94 -3.09
CA VAL A 251 -14.90 27.10 -2.32
C VAL A 251 -13.85 27.73 -3.21
N PRO A 252 -13.04 28.66 -2.67
CA PRO A 252 -12.03 29.34 -3.46
C PRO A 252 -11.03 28.35 -4.06
N PHE A 253 -10.71 28.61 -5.30
CA PHE A 253 -9.70 27.95 -6.06
C PHE A 253 -8.32 28.17 -5.42
N LEU A 254 -7.59 27.09 -5.16
CA LEU A 254 -6.23 27.16 -4.64
C LEU A 254 -5.28 26.52 -5.64
N SER A 255 -4.21 27.23 -5.98
CA SER A 255 -3.15 26.72 -6.82
C SER A 255 -1.83 26.69 -6.05
N LYS A 256 -1.09 25.60 -6.12
CA LYS A 256 0.27 25.50 -5.60
C LYS A 256 1.25 25.19 -6.72
N THR A 257 2.39 25.84 -6.66
CA THR A 257 3.54 25.60 -7.53
C THR A 257 4.50 24.63 -6.85
N PHE A 258 5.09 23.70 -7.57
CA PHE A 258 6.14 22.84 -7.05
C PHE A 258 7.35 22.80 -7.98
N GLU A 259 8.49 22.46 -7.42
CA GLU A 259 9.76 22.33 -8.14
C GLU A 259 10.17 20.85 -8.14
N MET A 260 10.65 20.36 -9.28
CA MET A 260 11.19 19.03 -9.43
C MET A 260 12.58 19.14 -10.06
N MET A 261 13.60 18.62 -9.37
CA MET A 261 15.01 18.73 -9.79
C MET A 261 15.46 20.15 -10.15
N GLY A 262 15.03 21.15 -9.39
CA GLY A 262 15.36 22.54 -9.69
C GLY A 262 14.61 23.15 -10.87
N ASN A 263 13.78 22.39 -11.57
CA ASN A 263 12.89 22.87 -12.60
C ASN A 263 11.48 23.08 -12.04
N LYS A 264 10.91 24.24 -12.33
CA LYS A 264 9.52 24.50 -11.99
C LYS A 264 8.63 23.81 -13.00
N ILE A 265 7.94 22.76 -12.54
CA ILE A 265 6.96 22.04 -13.36
C ILE A 265 5.59 22.58 -13.07
N VAL A 266 4.86 22.88 -14.14
CA VAL A 266 3.49 23.43 -14.08
C VAL A 266 2.50 22.37 -14.49
N PRO A 267 1.91 21.56 -13.58
CA PRO A 267 0.70 20.84 -13.96
C PRO A 267 -0.47 21.82 -13.94
N SER A 268 -1.14 21.92 -15.05
CA SER A 268 -2.48 22.53 -15.10
C SER A 268 -3.54 21.46 -14.87
N ASN A 269 -3.51 20.81 -13.73
CA ASN A 269 -4.50 19.80 -13.41
C ASN A 269 -5.47 20.37 -12.36
N ILE A 270 -6.77 20.32 -12.66
CA ILE A 270 -7.83 20.69 -11.74
C ILE A 270 -8.34 19.41 -11.11
N VAL A 271 -8.05 19.22 -9.84
CA VAL A 271 -8.54 18.07 -9.09
C VAL A 271 -9.73 18.51 -8.23
N PRO A 272 -10.93 18.03 -8.54
CA PRO A 272 -12.09 18.28 -7.70
C PRO A 272 -11.99 17.45 -6.42
N GLU A 273 -12.20 18.07 -5.27
CA GLU A 273 -12.26 17.37 -3.98
C GLU A 273 -13.69 17.40 -3.45
N ILE A 274 -14.28 16.23 -3.26
CA ILE A 274 -15.62 16.04 -2.73
C ILE A 274 -15.58 14.83 -1.78
N PRO A 275 -16.14 14.93 -0.56
CA PRO A 275 -16.77 16.07 0.10
C PRO A 275 -15.78 16.98 0.83
N LEU A 276 -16.04 18.26 0.83
CA LEU A 276 -15.27 19.26 1.59
C LEU A 276 -15.86 19.46 2.98
N TRP A 277 -15.02 19.25 3.99
CA TRP A 277 -15.37 19.53 5.39
C TRP A 277 -14.80 20.85 5.87
N ASP A 278 -13.63 21.23 5.33
CA ASP A 278 -12.90 22.43 5.70
C ASP A 278 -12.01 22.92 4.55
N LYS A 279 -11.68 24.20 4.56
CA LYS A 279 -10.76 24.82 3.60
C LYS A 279 -9.35 24.20 3.67
N SER A 280 -8.93 23.76 4.84
CA SER A 280 -7.67 23.05 5.05
C SER A 280 -7.51 21.80 4.19
N ILE A 281 -8.61 21.14 3.81
CA ILE A 281 -8.59 19.95 2.94
C ILE A 281 -8.14 20.33 1.53
N ILE A 282 -8.57 21.45 0.99
CA ILE A 282 -8.14 21.93 -0.33
C ILE A 282 -6.65 22.25 -0.30
N GLU A 283 -6.20 22.94 0.74
CA GLU A 283 -4.79 23.27 0.94
C GLU A 283 -3.94 22.00 1.09
N GLY A 284 -4.42 21.06 1.89
CA GLY A 284 -3.82 19.76 2.07
C GLY A 284 -3.81 18.94 0.78
N ARG A 285 -4.90 18.98 -0.03
CA ARG A 285 -4.96 18.29 -1.32
C ARG A 285 -3.91 18.83 -2.29
N ALA A 286 -3.83 20.13 -2.46
CA ALA A 286 -2.85 20.76 -3.34
C ALA A 286 -1.41 20.44 -2.89
N THR A 287 -1.18 20.36 -1.58
CA THR A 287 0.12 19.97 -1.00
C THR A 287 0.41 18.48 -1.24
N SER A 288 -0.56 17.61 -1.03
CA SER A 288 -0.40 16.17 -1.21
C SER A 288 -0.19 15.79 -2.67
N GLU A 289 -0.92 16.41 -3.59
CA GLU A 289 -0.73 16.15 -5.04
C GLU A 289 0.66 16.62 -5.49
N SER A 290 1.12 17.78 -5.03
CA SER A 290 2.48 18.22 -5.32
C SER A 290 3.52 17.26 -4.69
N GLY A 291 3.23 16.72 -3.52
CA GLY A 291 3.99 15.68 -2.86
C GLY A 291 4.04 14.40 -3.70
N TRP A 292 2.91 13.85 -4.10
CA TRP A 292 2.83 12.63 -4.92
C TRP A 292 3.61 12.77 -6.24
N MET A 293 3.48 13.89 -6.93
CA MET A 293 4.24 14.13 -8.15
C MET A 293 5.75 14.17 -7.93
N ASN A 294 6.21 14.69 -6.77
CA ASN A 294 7.63 14.67 -6.42
C ASN A 294 8.15 13.29 -6.04
N GLU A 295 7.29 12.37 -5.73
CA GLU A 295 7.63 11.16 -4.98
C GLU A 295 7.49 9.89 -5.76
N ASP A 296 6.51 9.81 -6.66
CA ASP A 296 6.50 8.85 -7.77
C ASP A 296 7.72 9.06 -8.68
N TYR A 297 8.45 10.16 -8.44
CA TYR A 297 9.67 10.49 -9.13
C TYR A 297 10.80 9.49 -8.88
N VAL A 298 10.98 9.00 -7.65
CA VAL A 298 12.04 8.06 -7.32
C VAL A 298 11.47 6.83 -6.62
N THR A 299 11.55 5.70 -7.27
CA THR A 299 11.28 4.39 -6.68
C THR A 299 12.53 3.52 -6.75
N VAL A 300 12.95 2.95 -5.64
CA VAL A 300 14.11 2.08 -5.53
C VAL A 300 13.68 0.66 -5.26
N TYR A 301 14.16 -0.25 -6.08
CA TYR A 301 14.02 -1.68 -5.88
C TYR A 301 15.35 -2.24 -5.40
N GLY A 302 15.35 -2.84 -4.21
CA GLY A 302 16.51 -3.53 -3.66
C GLY A 302 16.24 -5.02 -3.50
N THR A 303 17.09 -5.87 -4.08
CA THR A 303 17.03 -7.33 -3.89
C THR A 303 18.04 -7.73 -2.83
N LEU A 304 17.57 -8.37 -1.77
CA LEU A 304 18.37 -8.82 -0.63
C LEU A 304 18.43 -10.34 -0.59
N GLN A 305 19.54 -10.86 -0.03
CA GLN A 305 19.69 -12.28 0.26
C GLN A 305 18.98 -12.64 1.56
N GLY A 306 18.06 -13.60 1.50
CA GLY A 306 17.28 -14.04 2.66
C GLY A 306 16.03 -13.21 2.88
N TRP A 307 15.24 -13.60 3.88
CA TRP A 307 13.97 -12.95 4.21
C TRP A 307 14.05 -12.01 5.40
N LEU A 308 15.05 -12.22 6.25
CA LEU A 308 15.18 -11.49 7.51
C LEU A 308 15.91 -10.16 7.32
N ARG A 309 15.46 -9.16 8.05
CA ARG A 309 16.14 -7.87 8.17
C ARG A 309 17.48 -8.02 8.89
N PRO A 310 18.43 -7.11 8.70
CA PRO A 310 19.65 -7.06 9.50
C PRO A 310 19.39 -7.01 11.01
N SER A 311 18.38 -6.26 11.44
CA SER A 311 17.96 -6.17 12.86
C SER A 311 17.16 -7.38 13.36
N GLY A 312 16.87 -8.35 12.48
CA GLY A 312 16.01 -9.50 12.76
C GLY A 312 14.53 -9.23 12.44
N GLY A 313 13.78 -10.30 12.24
CA GLY A 313 12.37 -10.22 11.85
C GLY A 313 12.15 -10.06 10.35
N LEU A 314 10.91 -10.12 9.92
CA LEU A 314 10.52 -9.88 8.53
C LEU A 314 10.41 -8.38 8.26
N TRP A 315 10.56 -8.00 7.00
CA TRP A 315 10.29 -6.64 6.54
C TRP A 315 8.79 -6.35 6.61
N VAL A 316 8.42 -5.14 7.02
CA VAL A 316 7.01 -4.74 7.11
C VAL A 316 6.80 -3.47 6.32
N PRO A 317 5.84 -3.41 5.38
CA PRO A 317 5.50 -2.18 4.67
C PRO A 317 5.21 -1.02 5.63
N GLY A 318 5.70 0.18 5.29
CA GLY A 318 5.63 1.36 6.14
C GLY A 318 6.85 1.57 7.04
N GLN A 319 7.83 0.67 7.04
CA GLN A 319 9.10 0.87 7.74
C GLN A 319 10.01 1.85 7.01
N ASP A 320 10.82 2.56 7.79
CA ASP A 320 11.91 3.35 7.23
C ASP A 320 13.10 2.46 6.89
N VAL A 321 13.68 2.69 5.73
CA VAL A 321 14.84 1.98 5.20
C VAL A 321 15.87 3.01 4.77
N VAL A 322 17.12 2.82 5.12
CA VAL A 322 18.23 3.67 4.67
C VAL A 322 18.95 2.97 3.53
N VAL A 323 19.04 3.62 2.37
CA VAL A 323 19.66 3.05 1.17
C VAL A 323 20.98 3.73 0.89
N THR A 324 22.03 2.93 0.79
CA THR A 324 23.38 3.37 0.42
C THR A 324 23.84 2.58 -0.80
N SER A 325 23.93 3.24 -1.94
CA SER A 325 24.35 2.64 -3.20
C SER A 325 25.06 3.68 -4.06
N PRO A 326 26.36 3.50 -4.32
CA PRO A 326 27.10 4.37 -5.22
C PRO A 326 26.53 4.39 -6.66
N MET A 327 26.06 3.23 -7.16
CA MET A 327 25.49 3.12 -8.51
C MET A 327 24.15 3.86 -8.65
N LEU A 328 23.36 3.87 -7.60
CA LEU A 328 22.07 4.60 -7.55
C LEU A 328 22.25 6.06 -7.07
N VAL A 329 23.50 6.49 -6.87
CA VAL A 329 23.85 7.84 -6.39
C VAL A 329 23.20 8.16 -5.02
N MET A 330 22.97 7.13 -4.20
CA MET A 330 22.36 7.24 -2.88
C MET A 330 23.41 7.14 -1.77
N LYS A 331 23.41 8.09 -0.85
CA LYS A 331 24.38 8.20 0.24
C LYS A 331 23.68 8.19 1.61
N GLY A 332 23.01 7.08 1.93
CA GLY A 332 22.26 6.97 3.18
C GLY A 332 20.91 7.67 3.10
N GLU A 333 20.27 7.60 1.92
CA GLU A 333 18.94 8.19 1.71
C GLU A 333 17.88 7.41 2.49
N LYS A 334 17.05 8.14 3.22
CA LYS A 334 15.96 7.58 4.00
C LYS A 334 14.71 7.44 3.14
N LEU A 335 14.30 6.21 2.90
CA LEU A 335 13.12 5.85 2.13
C LEU A 335 12.11 5.10 3.01
N THR A 336 10.87 5.00 2.55
CA THR A 336 9.82 4.20 3.17
C THR A 336 9.58 2.95 2.34
N LEU A 337 9.50 1.81 3.00
CA LEU A 337 9.20 0.52 2.37
C LEU A 337 7.73 0.50 1.95
N LYS A 338 7.46 0.56 0.65
CA LYS A 338 6.13 0.52 0.06
C LYS A 338 5.63 -0.91 -0.07
N SER A 339 6.48 -1.79 -0.62
CA SER A 339 6.15 -3.20 -0.75
C SER A 339 7.36 -4.10 -0.50
N VAL A 340 7.11 -5.32 -0.07
CA VAL A 340 8.10 -6.38 0.01
C VAL A 340 7.56 -7.65 -0.65
N THR A 341 8.40 -8.26 -1.47
CA THR A 341 8.13 -9.58 -2.06
C THR A 341 9.20 -10.55 -1.60
N TYR A 342 8.80 -11.51 -0.79
CA TYR A 342 9.63 -12.63 -0.39
C TYR A 342 9.51 -13.71 -1.45
N SER A 343 10.64 -14.16 -1.97
CA SER A 343 10.68 -15.22 -2.96
C SER A 343 11.68 -16.32 -2.55
N GLN A 344 11.39 -17.53 -2.99
CA GLN A 344 12.30 -18.65 -2.90
C GLN A 344 12.07 -19.56 -4.11
N ASP A 345 13.14 -19.88 -4.81
CA ASP A 345 13.15 -20.85 -5.89
C ASP A 345 14.50 -21.55 -6.00
N ASN A 346 14.56 -22.59 -6.84
CA ASN A 346 15.77 -23.39 -7.02
C ASN A 346 16.89 -22.71 -7.81
N GLN A 347 16.60 -21.61 -8.49
CA GLN A 347 17.58 -20.91 -9.34
C GLN A 347 18.19 -19.72 -8.58
N THR A 348 17.34 -18.91 -7.96
CA THR A 348 17.75 -17.65 -7.32
C THR A 348 17.91 -17.77 -5.80
N GLY A 349 17.43 -18.86 -5.23
CA GLY A 349 17.46 -19.09 -3.78
C GLY A 349 16.43 -18.26 -3.03
N THR A 350 16.75 -17.89 -1.80
CA THR A 350 15.87 -17.12 -0.91
C THR A 350 16.20 -15.64 -1.04
N ARG A 351 15.20 -14.83 -1.38
CA ARG A 351 15.37 -13.38 -1.61
C ARG A 351 14.20 -12.58 -1.04
N ALA A 352 14.48 -11.36 -0.64
CA ALA A 352 13.50 -10.32 -0.37
C ALA A 352 13.72 -9.17 -1.37
N VAL A 353 12.70 -8.85 -2.15
CA VAL A 353 12.70 -7.70 -3.05
C VAL A 353 11.91 -6.59 -2.38
N LEU A 354 12.55 -5.49 -2.11
CA LEU A 354 11.99 -4.32 -1.46
C LEU A 354 11.71 -3.25 -2.51
N GLU A 355 10.52 -2.68 -2.47
CA GLU A 355 10.17 -1.47 -3.21
C GLU A 355 10.10 -0.32 -2.22
N CYS A 356 11.02 0.61 -2.34
CA CYS A 356 11.15 1.75 -1.46
C CYS A 356 10.85 3.04 -2.23
N CYS A 357 10.13 3.93 -1.61
CA CYS A 357 9.82 5.24 -2.15
C CYS A 357 10.07 6.33 -1.11
N ASN A 358 10.00 7.56 -1.52
CA ASN A 358 10.08 8.66 -0.57
C ASN A 358 8.88 8.60 0.39
N ALA A 359 9.08 8.95 1.66
CA ALA A 359 8.04 8.89 2.70
C ALA A 359 6.78 9.65 2.35
N ASN A 360 6.93 10.70 1.60
CA ASN A 360 5.83 11.55 1.18
C ASN A 360 5.00 10.95 0.02
N ALA A 361 5.50 10.04 -0.83
CA ALA A 361 4.74 9.34 -1.89
C ALA A 361 3.47 8.63 -1.39
N MET A 362 3.35 8.52 -0.08
CA MET A 362 2.21 7.93 0.60
C MET A 362 1.18 8.96 1.09
N GLY A 363 1.32 10.24 0.70
CA GLY A 363 0.30 11.26 0.96
C GLY A 363 0.51 12.12 2.20
N GLY A 364 1.74 12.45 2.55
CA GLY A 364 2.07 13.50 3.52
C GLY A 364 2.65 14.75 2.85
N ALA A 365 2.67 15.91 3.48
CA ALA A 365 3.43 17.04 2.94
C ALA A 365 4.92 16.82 3.13
N PRO A 366 5.76 17.28 2.18
CA PRO A 366 7.19 17.29 2.36
C PRO A 366 7.55 18.08 3.62
N LYS A 367 8.31 17.49 4.51
CA LYS A 367 8.91 18.26 5.62
C LYS A 367 9.89 19.24 5.00
N ALA A 368 9.61 20.54 5.15
CA ALA A 368 10.55 21.57 4.76
C ALA A 368 11.87 21.32 5.49
N GLY A 369 12.94 21.02 4.75
CA GLY A 369 14.31 20.97 5.27
C GLY A 369 14.91 19.58 5.53
N GLN A 370 14.72 18.62 4.62
CA GLN A 370 15.61 17.45 4.52
C GLN A 370 16.29 17.42 3.17
#